data_caf8af7becd06d7d408309065be3e7b7
#
_entry.id   caf8af7becd06d7d408309065be3e7b7
#
_cell.length_a   1.000
_cell.length_b   1.000
_cell.length_c   1.000
_cell.angle_alpha   90.00
_cell.angle_beta   90.00
_cell.angle_gamma   90.00
#
_symmetry.space_group_name_H-M   'P 1'
#
loop_
_entity.id
_entity.type
_entity.pdbx_description
1 polymer ?
#
loop_
_entity_poly.entity_id
_entity_poly.type
_entity_poly.pdbx_seq_one_letter_code
_entity_poly.pdbx_strand_id
1 'polypeptide(L)' 'MFKIKKTEHINKTFRLPTELVKRMEEIAQNKGISLNNLVVQCCEYALDNIEHSDDEGKK' A
#
# COMPACT_ATOMS: atom_id res chain seq x y z
N MET A 1 6.95 24.83 -17.50
CA MET A 1 6.43 23.67 -17.96
C MET A 1 6.05 22.71 -16.89
N PHE A 2 4.97 22.14 -17.10
CA PHE A 2 4.50 21.30 -16.07
C PHE A 2 5.05 19.90 -16.24
N LYS A 3 5.28 19.24 -15.15
CA LYS A 3 5.91 18.00 -15.18
C LYS A 3 4.94 16.88 -14.89
N ILE A 4 4.87 15.94 -15.76
CA ILE A 4 4.00 14.83 -15.57
C ILE A 4 4.68 13.78 -14.75
N LYS A 5 4.06 13.46 -13.63
CA LYS A 5 4.60 12.46 -12.81
C LYS A 5 4.31 11.11 -13.39
N LYS A 6 5.32 10.41 -13.73
CA LYS A 6 5.14 9.12 -14.31
C LYS A 6 5.39 8.06 -13.28
N THR A 7 4.41 7.29 -12.99
CA THR A 7 4.56 6.22 -12.03
C THR A 7 4.81 4.93 -12.77
N GLU A 8 5.95 4.36 -12.54
CA GLU A 8 6.28 3.09 -13.16
C GLU A 8 5.89 1.96 -12.25
N HIS A 9 5.38 0.91 -12.83
CA HIS A 9 4.95 -0.24 -12.07
C HIS A 9 5.80 -1.44 -12.42
N ILE A 10 6.18 -2.18 -11.42
CA ILE A 10 6.88 -3.44 -11.65
C ILE A 10 6.09 -4.54 -10.97
N ASN A 11 6.23 -5.72 -11.49
CA ASN A 11 5.53 -6.86 -10.93
C ASN A 11 6.37 -7.50 -9.85
N LYS A 12 5.75 -7.70 -8.71
CA LYS A 12 6.40 -8.37 -7.59
C LYS A 12 5.43 -9.38 -7.02
N THR A 13 5.96 -10.48 -6.58
CA THR A 13 5.15 -11.52 -5.99
C THR A 13 5.48 -11.63 -4.51
N PHE A 14 4.45 -11.59 -3.70
CA PHE A 14 4.61 -11.69 -2.27
C PHE A 14 3.80 -12.85 -1.74
N ARG A 15 4.24 -13.39 -0.64
CA ARG A 15 3.49 -14.40 0.05
C ARG A 15 2.79 -13.74 1.20
N LEU A 16 1.48 -13.81 1.20
CA LEU A 16 0.70 -13.16 2.23
C LEU A 16 -0.20 -14.17 2.92
N PRO A 17 -0.45 -13.96 4.21
CA PRO A 17 -1.39 -14.84 4.91
C PRO A 17 -2.75 -14.79 4.23
N THR A 18 -3.38 -15.93 4.14
CA THR A 18 -4.67 -16.00 3.48
C THR A 18 -5.70 -15.08 4.12
N GLU A 19 -5.69 -15.03 5.44
CA GLU A 19 -6.67 -14.19 6.13
C GLU A 19 -6.46 -12.72 5.84
N LEU A 20 -5.21 -12.31 5.72
CA LEU A 20 -4.93 -10.93 5.40
C LEU A 20 -5.46 -10.59 4.01
N VAL A 21 -5.25 -11.49 3.06
CA VAL A 21 -5.72 -11.26 1.71
C VAL A 21 -7.24 -11.15 1.69
N LYS A 22 -7.91 -12.02 2.43
CA LYS A 22 -9.36 -11.97 2.47
C LYS A 22 -9.87 -10.65 3.04
N ARG A 23 -9.23 -10.18 4.09
CA ARG A 23 -9.65 -8.91 4.69
C ARG A 23 -9.47 -7.77 3.71
N MET A 24 -8.37 -7.79 2.99
CA MET A 24 -8.12 -6.74 2.02
C MET A 24 -9.13 -6.77 0.89
N GLU A 25 -9.47 -7.98 0.45
CA GLU A 25 -10.45 -8.11 -0.61
C GLU A 25 -11.80 -7.57 -0.19
N GLU A 26 -12.18 -7.84 1.04
CA GLU A 26 -13.46 -7.34 1.53
C GLU A 26 -13.47 -5.82 1.60
N ILE A 27 -12.39 -5.26 2.08
CA ILE A 27 -12.31 -3.80 2.17
C ILE A 27 -12.33 -3.17 0.80
N ALA A 28 -11.57 -3.73 -0.12
CA ALA A 28 -11.54 -3.20 -1.48
C ALA A 28 -12.91 -3.23 -2.10
N GLN A 29 -13.62 -4.33 -1.89
CA GLN A 29 -14.94 -4.47 -2.44
C GLN A 29 -15.91 -3.45 -1.84
N ASN A 30 -15.83 -3.27 -0.53
CA ASN A 30 -16.71 -2.32 0.13
C ASN A 30 -16.43 -0.90 -0.30
N LYS A 31 -15.19 -0.60 -0.60
CA LYS A 31 -14.83 0.75 -1.02
C LYS A 31 -14.93 0.96 -2.51
N GLY A 32 -15.17 -0.10 -3.26
CA GLY A 32 -15.29 0.04 -4.70
C GLY A 32 -13.98 0.31 -5.41
N ILE A 33 -12.90 -0.20 -4.87
CA ILE A 33 -11.59 -0.03 -5.51
C ILE A 33 -10.99 -1.40 -5.77
N SER A 34 -10.00 -1.45 -6.63
CA SER A 34 -9.36 -2.70 -6.93
C SER A 34 -8.47 -3.12 -5.76
N LEU A 35 -8.20 -4.41 -5.68
CA LEU A 35 -7.32 -4.90 -4.64
C LEU A 35 -5.94 -4.29 -4.77
N ASN A 36 -5.46 -4.17 -6.00
CA ASN A 36 -4.15 -3.59 -6.21
C ASN A 36 -4.10 -2.16 -5.71
N ASN A 37 -5.16 -1.41 -5.97
CA ASN A 37 -5.23 -0.04 -5.52
C ASN A 37 -5.19 0.02 -3.99
N LEU A 38 -5.93 -0.86 -3.33
CA LEU A 38 -5.92 -0.89 -1.89
C LEU A 38 -4.53 -1.22 -1.35
N VAL A 39 -3.87 -2.19 -1.97
CA VAL A 39 -2.54 -2.57 -1.52
C VAL A 39 -1.58 -1.39 -1.63
N VAL A 40 -1.64 -0.67 -2.73
CA VAL A 40 -0.76 0.47 -2.91
C VAL A 40 -1.00 1.51 -1.82
N GLN A 41 -2.26 1.81 -1.54
CA GLN A 41 -2.57 2.80 -0.53
C GLN A 41 -2.14 2.35 0.86
N CYS A 42 -2.35 1.08 1.16
CA CYS A 42 -1.94 0.56 2.46
C CYS A 42 -0.43 0.62 2.63
N CYS A 43 0.28 0.28 1.57
CA CYS A 43 1.73 0.30 1.64
C CYS A 43 2.24 1.72 1.82
N GLU A 44 1.65 2.65 1.11
CA GLU A 44 2.08 4.04 1.24
C GLU A 44 1.81 4.56 2.65
N TYR A 45 0.66 4.21 3.18
CA TYR A 45 0.32 4.62 4.52
C TYR A 45 1.27 4.02 5.54
N ALA A 46 1.57 2.75 5.40
CA ALA A 46 2.45 2.08 6.33
C ALA A 46 3.86 2.64 6.28
N LEU A 47 4.34 2.89 5.07
CA LEU A 47 5.67 3.45 4.94
C LEU A 47 5.76 4.84 5.55
N ASP A 48 4.72 5.62 5.35
CA ASP A 48 4.69 6.95 5.89
C ASP A 48 4.75 6.90 7.42
N ASN A 49 4.02 5.97 8.01
CA ASN A 49 4.04 5.82 9.46
C ASN A 49 5.39 5.34 9.96
N ILE A 50 5.99 4.43 9.22
CA ILE A 50 7.29 3.91 9.64
C ILE A 50 8.33 5.01 9.61
N GLU A 51 8.31 5.81 8.56
CA GLU A 51 9.30 6.87 8.44
C GLU A 51 9.16 7.89 9.54
N HIS A 52 7.92 8.19 9.88
CA HIS A 52 7.70 9.16 10.94
C HIS A 52 8.03 8.57 12.31
N SER A 53 7.78 7.29 12.48
CA SER A 53 8.10 6.66 13.74
C SER A 53 9.58 6.60 13.98
N ASP A 54 10.34 6.40 12.91
CA ASP A 54 11.77 6.33 13.05
C ASP A 54 12.33 7.60 13.62
N ASP A 55 11.72 8.68 13.29
CA ASP A 55 12.19 9.95 13.80
C ASP A 55 12.15 9.99 15.30
N GLU A 56 11.30 9.22 15.86
CA GLU A 56 11.20 9.23 17.28
C GLU A 56 12.12 8.30 17.92
N GLY A 57 12.58 7.57 17.25
CA GLY A 57 13.30 6.80 17.74
C GLY A 57 14.13 5.92 17.75
N LYS A 58 13.96 5.83 17.65
CA LYS A 58 14.49 5.16 17.62
C LYS A 58 15.31 4.75 17.66
N LYS A 59 15.42 4.34 17.70
CA LYS A 59 16.00 3.87 17.83
C LYS A 59 16.51 3.75 17.86
#